data_f9c6762bb08f50970db52211e3687059
#
_entry.id   f9c6762bb08f50970db52211e3687059
#
_cell.length_a   1.000
_cell.length_b   1.000
_cell.length_c   1.000
_cell.angle_alpha   90.00
_cell.angle_beta   90.00
_cell.angle_gamma   90.00
#
_symmetry.space_group_name_H-M   'P 1'
#
loop_
_entity.id
_entity.type
_entity.pdbx_description
1 polymer ?
#
loop_
_entity_poly.entity_id
_entity_poly.type
_entity_poly.pdbx_seq_one_letter_code
_entity_poly.pdbx_strand_id
1 'polypeptide(L)'
;LVPSCAEGGVLGVLPATIGSIQASEALKLLLGIGDPLIGKLLLYNALDMTFDFIKLKKNPNCRICGPNADVKELIDYEEFCGVPGHDHEDGSAGADWDITAADLSARLTHDPNLLLLDVREPHELQISSLPGGVTNIPLGELAARLPELDTAREMVVFCKSGTRSTRALELLISAGFRKVKNLKGGINAWAREVEPNLPLY
;
A
#
# COMPACT_ATOMS: atom_id res chain seq x y z
N LEU A 1 -1.02 -16.27 -3.15
CA LEU A 1 -0.75 -15.04 -2.39
C LEU A 1 -2.09 -14.33 -2.20
N VAL A 2 -2.41 -13.97 -0.98
CA VAL A 2 -3.62 -13.20 -0.68
C VAL A 2 -3.28 -11.74 -0.98
N PRO A 3 -4.08 -10.99 -1.76
CA PRO A 3 -3.83 -9.58 -2.03
C PRO A 3 -3.87 -8.77 -0.72
N SER A 4 -3.16 -7.66 -0.67
CA SER A 4 -3.21 -6.75 0.46
C SER A 4 -4.61 -6.14 0.61
N CYS A 5 -4.95 -5.66 1.81
CA CYS A 5 -6.24 -4.99 2.03
C CYS A 5 -6.43 -3.75 1.13
N ALA A 6 -5.32 -3.11 0.73
CA ALA A 6 -5.35 -1.97 -0.17
C ALA A 6 -5.66 -2.37 -1.63
N GLU A 7 -5.34 -3.60 -2.01
CA GLU A 7 -5.57 -4.13 -3.36
C GLU A 7 -6.93 -4.84 -3.49
N GLY A 8 -7.25 -5.67 -2.49
CA GLY A 8 -8.46 -6.49 -2.51
C GLY A 8 -9.69 -5.84 -1.87
N GLY A 9 -9.49 -4.77 -1.13
CA GLY A 9 -10.53 -4.19 -0.29
C GLY A 9 -10.84 -5.07 0.93
N VAL A 10 -11.56 -4.51 1.89
CA VAL A 10 -12.03 -5.21 3.10
C VAL A 10 -13.48 -4.87 3.37
N LEU A 11 -14.29 -5.89 3.54
CA LEU A 11 -15.67 -5.70 3.98
C LEU A 11 -15.65 -5.28 5.46
N GLY A 12 -15.92 -3.99 5.75
CA GLY A 12 -15.72 -3.37 7.06
C GLY A 12 -16.44 -4.05 8.22
N VAL A 13 -17.53 -4.77 7.95
CA VAL A 13 -18.25 -5.56 8.96
C VAL A 13 -17.41 -6.71 9.55
N LEU A 14 -16.48 -7.27 8.81
CA LEU A 14 -15.61 -8.37 9.29
C LEU A 14 -14.65 -7.88 10.39
N PRO A 15 -13.80 -6.87 10.15
CA PRO A 15 -12.93 -6.34 11.20
C PRO A 15 -13.72 -5.70 12.34
N ALA A 16 -14.90 -5.12 12.11
CA ALA A 16 -15.75 -4.59 13.17
C ALA A 16 -16.23 -5.69 14.12
N THR A 17 -16.69 -6.83 13.59
CA THR A 17 -17.11 -7.99 14.39
C THR A 17 -15.95 -8.55 15.21
N ILE A 18 -14.81 -8.78 14.58
CA ILE A 18 -13.62 -9.30 15.26
C ILE A 18 -13.09 -8.29 16.29
N GLY A 19 -13.05 -7.00 15.95
CA GLY A 19 -12.64 -5.94 16.87
C GLY A 19 -13.52 -5.85 18.11
N SER A 20 -14.84 -6.01 17.98
CA SER A 20 -15.77 -6.07 19.12
C SER A 20 -15.51 -7.28 20.02
N ILE A 21 -15.19 -8.44 19.44
CA ILE A 21 -14.81 -9.63 20.20
C ILE A 21 -13.49 -9.38 20.94
N GLN A 22 -12.47 -8.83 20.27
CA GLN A 22 -11.18 -8.49 20.88
C GLN A 22 -11.35 -7.50 22.06
N ALA A 23 -12.17 -6.47 21.90
CA ALA A 23 -12.47 -5.52 22.98
C ALA A 23 -13.12 -6.22 24.18
N SER A 24 -14.05 -7.15 23.93
CA SER A 24 -14.70 -7.94 24.98
C SER A 24 -13.69 -8.83 25.72
N GLU A 25 -12.76 -9.45 24.99
CA GLU A 25 -11.68 -10.25 25.59
C GLU A 25 -10.73 -9.38 26.44
N ALA A 26 -10.39 -8.20 25.96
CA ALA A 26 -9.57 -7.25 26.72
C ALA A 26 -10.28 -6.83 28.03
N LEU A 27 -11.57 -6.53 27.98
CA LEU A 27 -12.36 -6.19 29.17
C LEU A 27 -12.41 -7.37 30.17
N LYS A 28 -12.57 -8.60 29.71
CA LYS A 28 -12.51 -9.79 30.60
C LYS A 28 -11.18 -9.89 31.33
N LEU A 29 -10.07 -9.66 30.62
CA LEU A 29 -8.72 -9.67 31.21
C LEU A 29 -8.53 -8.54 32.23
N LEU A 30 -8.98 -7.32 31.92
CA LEU A 30 -8.82 -6.16 32.80
C LEU A 30 -9.68 -6.26 34.06
N LEU A 31 -10.89 -6.79 33.92
CA LEU A 31 -11.85 -6.91 35.05
C LEU A 31 -11.72 -8.20 35.81
N GLY A 32 -10.95 -9.17 35.31
CA GLY A 32 -10.82 -10.50 35.94
C GLY A 32 -12.14 -11.31 35.95
N ILE A 33 -12.98 -11.16 34.92
CA ILE A 33 -14.30 -11.81 34.83
C ILE A 33 -14.37 -12.76 33.62
N GLY A 34 -15.17 -13.81 33.75
CA GLY A 34 -15.40 -14.81 32.70
C GLY A 34 -14.15 -15.60 32.34
N ASP A 35 -14.24 -16.38 31.26
CA ASP A 35 -13.12 -17.17 30.71
C ASP A 35 -12.56 -16.47 29.45
N PRO A 36 -11.37 -15.85 29.51
CA PRO A 36 -10.75 -15.28 28.34
C PRO A 36 -10.28 -16.35 27.34
N LEU A 37 -10.16 -15.99 26.08
CA LEU A 37 -9.72 -16.90 24.99
C LEU A 37 -8.21 -17.17 25.00
N ILE A 38 -7.58 -17.20 26.17
CA ILE A 38 -6.14 -17.50 26.29
C ILE A 38 -5.85 -18.92 25.79
N GLY A 39 -4.89 -19.07 24.89
CA GLY A 39 -4.53 -20.36 24.31
C GLY A 39 -5.58 -20.94 23.34
N LYS A 40 -6.44 -20.09 22.82
CA LYS A 40 -7.44 -20.46 21.82
C LYS A 40 -7.36 -19.49 20.64
N LEU A 41 -7.53 -19.99 19.42
CA LEU A 41 -7.75 -19.20 18.21
C LEU A 41 -9.23 -19.31 17.86
N LEU A 42 -9.90 -18.16 17.77
CA LEU A 42 -11.28 -18.09 17.28
C LEU A 42 -11.27 -17.94 15.76
N LEU A 43 -11.96 -18.83 15.07
CA LEU A 43 -12.26 -18.75 13.65
C LEU A 43 -13.69 -18.27 13.47
N TYR A 44 -13.87 -17.23 12.68
CA TYR A 44 -15.20 -16.69 12.35
C TYR A 44 -15.47 -16.89 10.85
N ASN A 45 -16.53 -17.64 10.53
CA ASN A 45 -17.05 -17.75 9.17
C ASN A 45 -18.31 -16.87 9.06
N ALA A 46 -18.16 -15.75 8.38
CA ALA A 46 -19.25 -14.78 8.24
C ALA A 46 -20.37 -15.24 7.28
N LEU A 47 -20.07 -16.16 6.37
CA LEU A 47 -21.09 -16.68 5.44
C LEU A 47 -22.08 -17.60 6.13
N ASP A 48 -21.57 -18.45 7.03
CA ASP A 48 -22.38 -19.41 7.76
C ASP A 48 -22.69 -18.96 9.20
N MET A 49 -22.16 -17.80 9.60
CA MET A 49 -22.28 -17.26 10.97
C MET A 49 -21.84 -18.25 12.05
N THR A 50 -20.76 -18.98 11.79
CA THR A 50 -20.22 -19.96 12.73
C THR A 50 -18.93 -19.47 13.39
N PHE A 51 -18.71 -19.97 14.60
CA PHE A 51 -17.50 -19.72 15.38
C PHE A 51 -16.89 -21.04 15.80
N ASP A 52 -15.63 -21.25 15.39
CA ASP A 52 -14.86 -22.44 15.75
C ASP A 52 -13.67 -22.07 16.60
N PHE A 53 -13.24 -22.98 17.48
CA PHE A 53 -12.12 -22.77 18.39
C PHE A 53 -11.03 -23.81 18.19
N ILE A 54 -9.83 -23.34 17.95
CA ILE A 54 -8.63 -24.18 17.88
C ILE A 54 -7.79 -23.93 19.14
N LYS A 55 -7.42 -25.02 19.85
CA LYS A 55 -6.49 -24.91 20.98
C LYS A 55 -5.09 -24.66 20.47
N LEU A 56 -4.47 -23.60 20.95
CA LEU A 56 -3.07 -23.26 20.67
C LEU A 56 -2.18 -23.78 21.81
N LYS A 57 -1.10 -24.46 21.44
CA LYS A 57 -0.04 -24.83 22.38
C LYS A 57 1.12 -23.85 22.22
N LYS A 58 1.72 -23.45 23.34
CA LYS A 58 2.92 -22.64 23.33
C LYS A 58 4.03 -23.39 22.59
N ASN A 59 4.67 -22.73 21.62
CA ASN A 59 5.83 -23.29 20.96
C ASN A 59 7.06 -23.22 21.92
N PRO A 60 7.63 -24.36 22.34
CA PRO A 60 8.80 -24.36 23.23
C PRO A 60 10.03 -23.72 22.58
N ASN A 61 10.09 -23.69 21.25
CA ASN A 61 11.19 -23.10 20.48
C ASN A 61 10.88 -21.67 20.00
N CYS A 62 9.91 -20.99 20.63
CA CYS A 62 9.57 -19.61 20.24
C CYS A 62 10.74 -18.68 20.55
N ARG A 63 11.21 -17.96 19.55
CA ARG A 63 12.33 -17.01 19.66
C ARG A 63 11.99 -15.79 20.54
N ILE A 64 10.72 -15.49 20.76
CA ILE A 64 10.25 -14.34 21.56
C ILE A 64 9.96 -14.73 23.01
N CYS A 65 9.29 -15.86 23.24
CA CYS A 65 8.79 -16.24 24.56
C CYS A 65 9.16 -17.67 25.00
N GLY A 66 10.02 -18.36 24.25
CA GLY A 66 10.55 -19.67 24.63
C GLY A 66 11.64 -19.57 25.69
N PRO A 67 12.10 -20.71 26.26
CA PRO A 67 13.18 -20.73 27.24
C PRO A 67 14.49 -20.13 26.72
N ASN A 68 14.74 -20.23 25.42
CA ASN A 68 15.93 -19.73 24.74
C ASN A 68 15.57 -18.53 23.82
N ALA A 69 14.69 -17.62 24.29
CA ALA A 69 14.31 -16.45 23.53
C ALA A 69 15.51 -15.56 23.23
N ASP A 70 15.74 -15.27 21.95
CA ASP A 70 16.83 -14.45 21.43
C ASP A 70 16.37 -13.10 20.87
N VAL A 71 15.09 -12.95 20.53
CA VAL A 71 14.50 -11.70 20.08
C VAL A 71 14.10 -10.87 21.29
N LYS A 72 14.87 -9.82 21.61
CA LYS A 72 14.65 -8.93 22.77
C LYS A 72 14.25 -7.52 22.40
N GLU A 73 14.41 -7.15 21.14
CA GLU A 73 14.08 -5.85 20.59
C GLU A 73 13.11 -6.01 19.43
N LEU A 74 12.35 -4.96 19.14
CA LEU A 74 11.49 -4.92 17.96
C LEU A 74 12.39 -4.93 16.73
N ILE A 75 12.04 -5.77 15.76
CA ILE A 75 12.72 -5.80 14.46
C ILE A 75 12.22 -4.62 13.62
N ASP A 76 13.00 -4.25 12.62
CA ASP A 76 12.50 -3.37 11.57
C ASP A 76 11.42 -4.12 10.77
N TYR A 77 10.16 -3.75 11.00
CA TYR A 77 9.03 -4.40 10.35
C TYR A 77 8.91 -4.06 8.88
N GLU A 78 9.45 -2.93 8.45
CA GLU A 78 9.47 -2.52 7.05
C GLU A 78 10.41 -3.42 6.25
N GLU A 79 11.62 -3.65 6.77
CA GLU A 79 12.58 -4.57 6.18
C GLU A 79 12.03 -6.01 6.18
N PHE A 80 11.40 -6.43 7.27
CA PHE A 80 10.88 -7.80 7.42
C PHE A 80 9.63 -8.07 6.55
N CYS A 81 8.70 -7.13 6.49
CA CYS A 81 7.44 -7.27 5.74
C CYS A 81 7.59 -6.93 4.26
N GLY A 82 8.66 -6.23 3.88
CA GLY A 82 8.87 -5.75 2.51
C GLY A 82 7.78 -4.77 2.03
N VAL A 83 7.03 -4.20 2.94
CA VAL A 83 5.97 -3.24 2.68
C VAL A 83 6.22 -2.02 3.56
N PRO A 84 6.56 -0.85 3.01
CA PRO A 84 6.66 0.39 3.78
C PRO A 84 5.37 0.65 4.55
N GLY A 85 5.47 0.94 5.84
CA GLY A 85 4.34 1.32 6.68
C GLY A 85 3.66 2.58 6.13
N HIS A 86 2.36 2.71 6.37
CA HIS A 86 1.52 3.78 5.82
C HIS A 86 1.86 5.20 6.34
N ASP A 87 2.81 5.39 7.26
CA ASP A 87 3.04 6.63 7.99
C ASP A 87 4.49 7.17 7.93
N HIS A 88 5.35 6.66 7.06
CA HIS A 88 6.66 7.28 6.84
C HIS A 88 6.72 7.99 5.50
N GLU A 89 6.68 9.31 5.56
CA GLU A 89 7.21 10.21 4.55
C GLU A 89 8.72 9.95 4.44
N ASP A 90 9.14 9.00 3.62
CA ASP A 90 10.50 8.89 3.06
C ASP A 90 10.72 7.49 2.45
N GLY A 91 9.92 7.15 1.44
CA GLY A 91 10.30 6.13 0.45
C GLY A 91 11.22 6.80 -0.57
N SER A 92 12.46 7.01 -0.22
CA SER A 92 13.45 7.50 -1.17
C SER A 92 13.89 6.36 -2.11
N ALA A 93 13.18 6.16 -3.19
CA ALA A 93 13.88 5.96 -4.44
C ALA A 93 14.75 7.22 -4.54
N GLY A 94 16.09 7.09 -4.62
CA GLY A 94 17.00 8.20 -4.38
C GLY A 94 16.50 9.53 -4.97
N ALA A 95 16.78 10.65 -4.31
CA ALA A 95 16.25 11.99 -4.60
C ALA A 95 16.29 12.43 -6.08
N ASP A 96 17.00 11.68 -6.90
CA ASP A 96 17.14 11.88 -8.36
C ASP A 96 15.93 11.38 -9.19
N TRP A 97 15.13 10.45 -8.67
CA TRP A 97 14.01 9.81 -9.42
C TRP A 97 12.63 10.33 -9.05
N ASP A 98 12.51 11.16 -8.04
CA ASP A 98 11.26 11.77 -7.63
C ASP A 98 11.06 13.15 -8.24
N ILE A 99 9.78 13.52 -8.45
CA ILE A 99 9.36 14.87 -8.81
C ILE A 99 8.23 15.29 -7.85
N THR A 100 8.28 16.53 -7.36
CA THR A 100 7.19 17.08 -6.54
C THR A 100 5.97 17.44 -7.39
N ALA A 101 4.80 17.58 -6.79
CA ALA A 101 3.60 18.01 -7.49
C ALA A 101 3.75 19.42 -8.07
N ALA A 102 4.40 20.33 -7.35
CA ALA A 102 4.67 21.69 -7.82
C ALA A 102 5.60 21.71 -9.05
N ASP A 103 6.70 20.92 -9.01
CA ASP A 103 7.63 20.84 -10.13
C ASP A 103 6.98 20.19 -11.36
N LEU A 104 6.17 19.15 -11.16
CA LEU A 104 5.41 18.52 -12.24
C LEU A 104 4.44 19.52 -12.88
N SER A 105 3.73 20.31 -12.07
CA SER A 105 2.82 21.35 -12.57
C SER A 105 3.53 22.37 -13.44
N ALA A 106 4.71 22.84 -12.98
CA ALA A 106 5.55 23.76 -13.77
C ALA A 106 6.00 23.11 -15.08
N ARG A 107 6.41 21.82 -15.05
CA ARG A 107 6.84 21.11 -16.26
C ARG A 107 5.74 20.90 -17.27
N LEU A 108 4.54 20.54 -16.85
CA LEU A 108 3.40 20.33 -17.75
C LEU A 108 3.04 21.59 -18.54
N THR A 109 3.35 22.78 -18.00
CA THR A 109 3.15 24.05 -18.70
C THR A 109 4.14 24.26 -19.85
N HIS A 110 5.33 23.68 -19.77
CA HIS A 110 6.44 23.91 -20.71
C HIS A 110 6.73 22.72 -21.61
N ASP A 111 6.32 21.51 -21.23
CA ASP A 111 6.57 20.28 -22.00
C ASP A 111 5.27 19.51 -22.28
N PRO A 112 4.60 19.80 -23.41
CA PRO A 112 3.38 19.09 -23.80
C PRO A 112 3.63 17.62 -24.20
N ASN A 113 4.89 17.20 -24.37
CA ASN A 113 5.26 15.83 -24.75
C ASN A 113 5.57 14.93 -23.55
N LEU A 114 5.59 15.46 -22.33
CA LEU A 114 5.79 14.68 -21.12
C LEU A 114 4.69 13.62 -21.01
N LEU A 115 5.10 12.35 -20.86
CA LEU A 115 4.15 11.26 -20.67
C LEU A 115 3.76 11.15 -19.19
N LEU A 116 2.47 11.22 -18.89
CA LEU A 116 1.94 10.88 -17.58
C LEU A 116 1.47 9.43 -17.60
N LEU A 117 2.11 8.57 -16.81
CA LEU A 117 1.78 7.15 -16.69
C LEU A 117 1.08 6.89 -15.36
N ASP A 118 -0.22 6.62 -15.43
CA ASP A 118 -1.03 6.24 -14.26
C ASP A 118 -1.04 4.71 -14.10
N VAL A 119 -0.54 4.23 -12.97
CA VAL A 119 -0.50 2.80 -12.67
C VAL A 119 -1.61 2.35 -11.72
N ARG A 120 -2.66 3.16 -11.59
CA ARG A 120 -3.88 2.83 -10.85
C ARG A 120 -4.81 1.96 -11.69
N GLU A 121 -5.82 1.41 -11.04
CA GLU A 121 -6.89 0.68 -11.72
C GLU A 121 -7.79 1.64 -12.52
N PRO A 122 -8.38 1.21 -13.66
CA PRO A 122 -9.19 2.07 -14.52
C PRO A 122 -10.37 2.77 -13.83
N HIS A 123 -10.95 2.13 -12.82
CA HIS A 123 -12.06 2.73 -12.07
C HIS A 123 -11.62 3.94 -11.21
N GLU A 124 -10.34 4.00 -10.80
CA GLU A 124 -9.81 5.10 -10.02
C GLU A 124 -9.69 6.40 -10.84
N LEU A 125 -9.52 6.29 -12.16
CA LEU A 125 -9.47 7.44 -13.06
C LEU A 125 -10.82 8.18 -13.15
N GLN A 126 -11.92 7.46 -12.92
CA GLN A 126 -13.27 8.05 -12.91
C GLN A 126 -13.49 8.94 -11.69
N ILE A 127 -12.72 8.75 -10.62
CA ILE A 127 -12.80 9.54 -9.39
C ILE A 127 -11.96 10.81 -9.54
N SER A 128 -10.71 10.65 -9.97
CA SER A 128 -9.78 11.77 -10.16
C SER A 128 -8.72 11.42 -11.20
N SER A 129 -8.26 12.41 -11.97
CA SER A 129 -7.20 12.27 -12.96
C SER A 129 -6.36 13.54 -13.00
N LEU A 130 -5.07 13.41 -13.35
CA LEU A 130 -4.22 14.57 -13.61
C LEU A 130 -4.63 15.25 -14.92
N PRO A 131 -4.42 16.57 -15.05
CA PRO A 131 -4.67 17.28 -16.29
C PRO A 131 -3.71 16.83 -17.40
N GLY A 132 -4.19 16.86 -18.65
CA GLY A 132 -3.39 16.47 -19.81
C GLY A 132 -3.68 15.05 -20.30
N GLY A 133 -2.83 14.55 -21.18
CA GLY A 133 -2.96 13.19 -21.74
C GLY A 133 -2.34 12.14 -20.81
N VAL A 134 -3.15 11.50 -19.99
CA VAL A 134 -2.73 10.43 -19.09
C VAL A 134 -2.84 9.08 -19.81
N THR A 135 -1.76 8.31 -19.82
CA THR A 135 -1.77 6.91 -20.24
C THR A 135 -1.99 6.05 -19.00
N ASN A 136 -3.02 5.22 -19.00
CA ASN A 136 -3.26 4.29 -17.89
C ASN A 136 -2.81 2.88 -18.23
N ILE A 137 -1.89 2.37 -17.43
CA ILE A 137 -1.48 0.96 -17.43
C ILE A 137 -1.42 0.50 -15.98
N PRO A 138 -2.39 -0.27 -15.50
CA PRO A 138 -2.39 -0.79 -14.15
C PRO A 138 -1.07 -1.50 -13.81
N LEU A 139 -0.58 -1.34 -12.58
CA LEU A 139 0.69 -1.92 -12.15
C LEU A 139 0.79 -3.42 -12.45
N GLY A 140 -0.32 -4.15 -12.31
CA GLY A 140 -0.39 -5.59 -12.61
C GLY A 140 -0.18 -5.94 -14.08
N GLU A 141 -0.46 -5.00 -14.99
CA GLU A 141 -0.33 -5.18 -16.44
C GLU A 141 0.99 -4.59 -16.98
N LEU A 142 1.66 -3.74 -16.20
CA LEU A 142 2.78 -2.92 -16.67
C LEU A 142 3.90 -3.76 -17.27
N ALA A 143 4.27 -4.88 -16.63
CA ALA A 143 5.34 -5.76 -17.11
C ALA A 143 5.06 -6.33 -18.52
N ALA A 144 3.80 -6.69 -18.80
CA ALA A 144 3.40 -7.23 -20.10
C ALA A 144 3.28 -6.15 -21.18
N ARG A 145 3.02 -4.89 -20.77
CA ARG A 145 2.77 -3.76 -21.65
C ARG A 145 3.95 -2.79 -21.80
N LEU A 146 5.11 -3.11 -21.23
CA LEU A 146 6.35 -2.34 -21.44
C LEU A 146 6.68 -2.07 -22.91
N PRO A 147 6.46 -2.99 -23.87
CA PRO A 147 6.72 -2.72 -25.29
C PRO A 147 5.86 -1.62 -25.91
N GLU A 148 4.76 -1.21 -25.28
CA GLU A 148 3.91 -0.10 -25.73
C GLU A 148 4.52 1.28 -25.38
N LEU A 149 5.51 1.31 -24.47
CA LEU A 149 6.13 2.52 -23.98
C LEU A 149 7.44 2.82 -24.72
N ASP A 150 7.64 4.07 -25.10
CA ASP A 150 8.88 4.52 -25.72
C ASP A 150 9.94 4.83 -24.65
N THR A 151 11.04 4.07 -24.63
CA THR A 151 12.16 4.25 -23.69
C THR A 151 12.90 5.58 -23.85
N ALA A 152 12.79 6.23 -25.01
CA ALA A 152 13.41 7.53 -25.28
C ALA A 152 12.57 8.70 -24.75
N ARG A 153 11.28 8.48 -24.54
CA ARG A 153 10.32 9.50 -24.07
C ARG A 153 10.49 9.76 -22.58
N GLU A 154 10.41 11.02 -22.21
CA GLU A 154 10.39 11.41 -20.81
C GLU A 154 9.02 11.14 -20.20
N MET A 155 8.98 10.55 -19.01
CA MET A 155 7.71 10.18 -18.36
C MET A 155 7.74 10.42 -16.85
N VAL A 156 6.54 10.67 -16.31
CA VAL A 156 6.29 10.69 -14.88
C VAL A 156 5.24 9.61 -14.57
N VAL A 157 5.65 8.64 -13.77
CA VAL A 157 4.77 7.59 -13.28
C VAL A 157 4.13 8.03 -11.96
N PHE A 158 2.85 7.77 -11.80
CA PHE A 158 2.14 8.10 -10.57
C PHE A 158 1.05 7.08 -10.22
N CYS A 159 0.67 7.10 -8.96
CA CYS A 159 -0.50 6.38 -8.47
C CYS A 159 -1.27 7.25 -7.47
N LYS A 160 -2.01 6.65 -6.54
CA LYS A 160 -2.75 7.39 -5.52
C LYS A 160 -1.84 8.11 -4.52
N SER A 161 -0.90 7.38 -3.89
CA SER A 161 -0.07 7.85 -2.76
C SER A 161 1.45 7.73 -2.98
N GLY A 162 1.90 7.16 -4.10
CA GLY A 162 3.31 6.93 -4.38
C GLY A 162 3.75 5.46 -4.33
N THR A 163 3.14 4.62 -3.51
CA THR A 163 3.58 3.23 -3.27
C THR A 163 3.60 2.35 -4.51
N ARG A 164 2.52 2.34 -5.30
CA ARG A 164 2.44 1.56 -6.55
C ARG A 164 3.37 2.12 -7.62
N SER A 165 3.48 3.44 -7.70
CA SER A 165 4.34 4.11 -8.68
C SER A 165 5.83 3.96 -8.39
N THR A 166 6.24 3.82 -7.13
CA THR A 166 7.62 3.46 -6.78
C THR A 166 7.99 2.07 -7.33
N ARG A 167 7.11 1.07 -7.15
CA ARG A 167 7.31 -0.28 -7.73
C ARG A 167 7.32 -0.25 -9.25
N ALA A 168 6.45 0.56 -9.85
CA ALA A 168 6.43 0.77 -11.30
C ALA A 168 7.73 1.41 -11.80
N LEU A 169 8.26 2.40 -11.07
CA LEU A 169 9.54 3.05 -11.36
C LEU A 169 10.69 2.02 -11.38
N GLU A 170 10.79 1.17 -10.36
CA GLU A 170 11.81 0.12 -10.28
C GLU A 170 11.75 -0.84 -11.48
N LEU A 171 10.53 -1.25 -11.85
CA LEU A 171 10.29 -2.10 -13.01
C LEU A 171 10.71 -1.41 -14.31
N LEU A 172 10.33 -0.14 -14.49
CA LEU A 172 10.72 0.67 -15.66
C LEU A 172 12.24 0.84 -15.76
N ILE A 173 12.90 1.17 -14.64
CA ILE A 173 14.37 1.31 -14.61
C ILE A 173 15.05 -0.03 -14.97
N SER A 174 14.57 -1.14 -14.42
CA SER A 174 15.11 -2.48 -14.74
C SER A 174 14.90 -2.86 -16.19
N ALA A 175 13.83 -2.38 -16.81
CA ALA A 175 13.54 -2.54 -18.24
C ALA A 175 14.29 -1.56 -19.16
N GLY A 176 15.16 -0.71 -18.62
CA GLY A 176 16.02 0.18 -19.39
C GLY A 176 15.50 1.60 -19.59
N PHE A 177 14.38 1.98 -19.01
CA PHE A 177 13.91 3.37 -19.03
C PHE A 177 14.82 4.25 -18.17
N ARG A 178 15.33 5.35 -18.73
CA ARG A 178 16.29 6.26 -18.06
C ARG A 178 15.73 7.66 -17.83
N LYS A 179 14.61 7.99 -18.46
CA LYS A 179 13.95 9.30 -18.38
C LYS A 179 12.60 9.17 -17.69
N VAL A 180 12.57 8.48 -16.56
CA VAL A 180 11.35 8.27 -15.78
C VAL A 180 11.51 8.90 -14.39
N LYS A 181 10.45 9.55 -13.90
CA LYS A 181 10.37 10.07 -12.54
C LYS A 181 9.08 9.58 -11.88
N ASN A 182 9.11 9.46 -10.57
CA ASN A 182 7.95 9.13 -9.75
C ASN A 182 7.36 10.42 -9.17
N LEU A 183 6.04 10.60 -9.27
CA LEU A 183 5.37 11.70 -8.58
C LEU A 183 5.31 11.39 -7.08
N LYS A 184 6.11 12.11 -6.30
CA LYS A 184 6.15 11.96 -4.83
C LYS A 184 4.77 12.23 -4.24
N GLY A 185 4.26 11.29 -3.44
CA GLY A 185 2.93 11.38 -2.84
C GLY A 185 1.74 11.17 -3.80
N GLY A 186 2.02 10.88 -5.09
CA GLY A 186 1.01 10.55 -6.09
C GLY A 186 -0.03 11.65 -6.34
N ILE A 187 -1.21 11.25 -6.84
CA ILE A 187 -2.30 12.19 -7.12
C ILE A 187 -2.84 12.87 -5.87
N ASN A 188 -2.64 12.26 -4.69
CA ASN A 188 -3.00 12.89 -3.42
C ASN A 188 -2.14 14.13 -3.11
N ALA A 189 -0.83 14.10 -3.42
CA ALA A 189 0.03 15.27 -3.28
C ALA A 189 -0.37 16.34 -4.30
N TRP A 190 -0.64 15.95 -5.54
CA TRP A 190 -1.15 16.87 -6.56
C TRP A 190 -2.43 17.58 -6.10
N ALA A 191 -3.41 16.84 -5.58
CA ALA A 191 -4.66 17.41 -5.09
C ALA A 191 -4.44 18.41 -3.94
N ARG A 192 -3.47 18.16 -3.06
CA ARG A 192 -3.21 19.05 -1.91
C ARG A 192 -2.45 20.30 -2.30
N GLU A 193 -1.50 20.19 -3.22
CA GLU A 193 -0.52 21.24 -3.50
C GLU A 193 -0.87 22.07 -4.76
N VAL A 194 -1.51 21.46 -5.75
CA VAL A 194 -1.73 22.08 -7.07
C VAL A 194 -3.21 22.30 -7.36
N GLU A 195 -4.06 21.30 -7.08
CA GLU A 195 -5.47 21.32 -7.46
C GLU A 195 -6.38 20.90 -6.28
N PRO A 196 -6.61 21.80 -5.30
CA PRO A 196 -7.38 21.47 -4.09
C PRO A 196 -8.82 21.02 -4.31
N ASN A 197 -9.36 21.25 -5.50
CA ASN A 197 -10.72 20.81 -5.89
C ASN A 197 -10.75 19.37 -6.43
N LEU A 198 -9.59 18.74 -6.64
CA LEU A 198 -9.53 17.36 -7.11
C LEU A 198 -9.98 16.41 -5.99
N PRO A 199 -10.95 15.50 -6.27
CA PRO A 199 -11.44 14.59 -5.25
C PRO A 199 -10.34 13.69 -4.68
N LEU A 200 -10.22 13.64 -3.35
CA LEU A 200 -9.42 12.67 -2.60
C LEU A 200 -10.29 11.45 -2.26
N TYR A 201 -9.71 10.26 -2.28
CA TYR A 201 -10.42 9.00 -1.99
C TYR A 201 -9.54 7.98 -1.29
#